data_4dccdccf299f19489b1395d38d2c4a32
#
_entry.id   4dccdccf299f19489b1395d38d2c4a32
#
_cell.length_a   1.000
_cell.length_b   1.000
_cell.length_c   1.000
_cell.angle_alpha   90.00
_cell.angle_beta   90.00
_cell.angle_gamma   90.00
#
_symmetry.space_group_name_H-M   'P 1'
#
loop_
_entity.id
_entity.type
_entity.pdbx_description
1 polymer ?
#
loop_
_entity_poly.entity_id
_entity_poly.type
_entity_poly.pdbx_seq_one_letter_code
_entity_poly.pdbx_strand_id
1 'polypeptide(L)'
;MNLSRRRILSGLGLGLAAPFVRPSYAAAGSLNVYNWADYIGETTIEDFQSETGISVVYDLYASTEEMQAKMLAGSTGYDVVLQAGLQLPQFLKAGIYQELDRTRLTNWGNLDAAVLKINEGFDAGNRHGVPYTWGTVGITYNMDMVNERLPGVDLSSLDVLFKPENAAKLADCGISLLDSPTDIGFMVLSWLGIAPENAGPADYDKMVAAFAQIRQYVTTFDNTNFLTALPNKEICVANTWSGDYGVAKARAAEAGVELNLQYFVPKTGVPAWFDIWCMPSDAQNTDSAYAFLDYMLRPDVVAKCTDYTGYANANRAATALVDPAISSDPAIYPDAQTLERMYTPKPMTEEQERLLTRAWAQIKAG
;
A
#
# COMPACT_ATOMS: atom_id res chain seq x y z
N MET A 1 60.20 -29.03 -64.21
CA MET A 1 59.55 -29.63 -65.39
C MET A 1 58.09 -29.17 -65.40
N ASN A 2 57.80 -28.39 -66.42
CA ASN A 2 56.58 -28.25 -67.23
C ASN A 2 55.19 -28.08 -66.50
N LEU A 3 54.70 -26.88 -66.60
CA LEU A 3 53.66 -26.39 -67.54
C LEU A 3 52.26 -27.08 -67.39
N SER A 4 51.22 -26.38 -67.08
CA SER A 4 50.27 -26.03 -68.12
C SER A 4 49.16 -25.06 -67.61
N ARG A 5 49.00 -23.99 -68.39
CA ARG A 5 47.90 -23.04 -68.39
C ARG A 5 46.61 -23.68 -68.93
N ARG A 6 45.45 -23.28 -68.41
CA ARG A 6 44.21 -22.97 -69.17
C ARG A 6 43.13 -22.45 -68.24
N ARG A 7 42.83 -21.20 -68.36
CA ARG A 7 41.62 -20.50 -68.86
C ARG A 7 40.33 -21.30 -68.64
N ILE A 8 39.32 -20.61 -67.98
CA ILE A 8 38.01 -20.32 -68.65
C ILE A 8 37.10 -19.56 -67.67
N LEU A 9 36.63 -18.38 -68.14
CA LEU A 9 35.34 -17.72 -68.16
C LEU A 9 34.60 -17.44 -66.81
N SER A 10 34.55 -16.18 -66.46
CA SER A 10 33.36 -15.28 -66.48
C SER A 10 32.06 -15.89 -66.06
N GLY A 11 31.64 -15.52 -64.82
CA GLY A 11 30.25 -15.58 -64.36
C GLY A 11 30.04 -14.36 -63.48
N LEU A 12 29.53 -13.24 -64.05
CA LEU A 12 29.00 -12.11 -63.26
C LEU A 12 27.69 -12.59 -62.61
N GLY A 13 27.79 -12.92 -61.32
CA GLY A 13 26.62 -13.04 -60.44
C GLY A 13 26.39 -11.70 -59.77
N LEU A 14 25.48 -10.89 -60.31
CA LEU A 14 24.90 -9.77 -59.58
C LEU A 14 24.13 -10.32 -58.37
N GLY A 15 24.79 -10.43 -57.25
CA GLY A 15 24.15 -10.60 -55.94
C GLY A 15 23.41 -9.31 -55.57
N LEU A 16 22.09 -9.31 -55.75
CA LEU A 16 21.22 -8.32 -55.14
C LEU A 16 21.44 -8.38 -53.61
N ALA A 17 22.28 -7.50 -53.07
CA ALA A 17 22.33 -7.22 -51.64
C ALA A 17 21.01 -6.54 -51.28
N ALA A 18 20.03 -7.35 -50.84
CA ALA A 18 18.88 -6.81 -50.15
C ALA A 18 19.37 -6.05 -48.91
N PRO A 19 18.98 -4.80 -48.75
CA PRO A 19 19.30 -4.13 -47.50
C PRO A 19 18.63 -4.90 -46.38
N PHE A 20 19.42 -5.49 -45.48
CA PHE A 20 18.91 -5.92 -44.19
C PHE A 20 18.42 -4.65 -43.50
N VAL A 21 17.14 -4.34 -43.60
CA VAL A 21 16.44 -3.41 -42.73
C VAL A 21 16.46 -4.07 -41.35
N ARG A 22 17.48 -3.75 -40.55
CA ARG A 22 17.37 -4.00 -39.12
C ARG A 22 16.20 -3.16 -38.65
N PRO A 23 15.18 -3.75 -37.98
CA PRO A 23 14.19 -2.94 -37.35
C PRO A 23 14.94 -1.97 -36.46
N SER A 24 14.79 -0.68 -36.72
CA SER A 24 15.22 0.37 -35.81
C SER A 24 14.37 0.15 -34.56
N TYR A 25 14.93 -0.48 -33.54
CA TYR A 25 14.36 -0.35 -32.21
C TYR A 25 14.38 1.15 -31.95
N ALA A 26 13.21 1.76 -31.96
CA ALA A 26 13.02 3.08 -31.39
C ALA A 26 13.74 3.07 -30.02
N ALA A 27 14.54 4.10 -29.77
CA ALA A 27 15.30 4.16 -28.54
C ALA A 27 14.38 3.78 -27.38
N ALA A 28 14.70 2.68 -26.71
CA ALA A 28 13.92 2.23 -25.57
C ALA A 28 13.85 3.41 -24.60
N GLY A 29 12.63 3.81 -24.23
CA GLY A 29 12.41 4.93 -23.31
C GLY A 29 13.08 4.67 -21.97
N SER A 30 13.20 5.70 -21.16
CA SER A 30 13.55 5.58 -19.75
C SER A 30 12.34 5.88 -18.89
N LEU A 31 12.34 5.38 -17.67
CA LEU A 31 11.30 5.61 -16.67
C LEU A 31 11.93 5.69 -15.30
N ASN A 32 11.60 6.74 -14.54
CA ASN A 32 12.05 6.90 -13.16
C ASN A 32 10.85 6.72 -12.23
N VAL A 33 10.89 5.67 -11.40
CA VAL A 33 9.82 5.29 -10.46
C VAL A 33 10.29 5.51 -9.03
N TYR A 34 9.40 6.03 -8.18
CA TYR A 34 9.65 6.23 -6.76
C TYR A 34 8.58 5.53 -5.93
N ASN A 35 8.96 4.53 -5.13
CA ASN A 35 8.04 3.66 -4.41
C ASN A 35 8.55 3.35 -2.99
N TRP A 36 7.66 2.75 -2.18
CA TRP A 36 8.03 2.10 -0.93
C TRP A 36 8.99 0.93 -1.16
N ALA A 37 9.80 0.63 -0.14
CA ALA A 37 10.59 -0.60 -0.12
C ALA A 37 9.66 -1.83 -0.05
N ASP A 38 10.05 -2.93 -0.73
CA ASP A 38 9.35 -4.22 -0.71
C ASP A 38 7.84 -4.16 -1.07
N TYR A 39 7.47 -3.25 -1.95
CA TYR A 39 6.07 -2.92 -2.22
C TYR A 39 5.64 -3.10 -3.69
N ILE A 40 6.32 -4.00 -4.40
CA ILE A 40 6.01 -4.43 -5.77
C ILE A 40 6.46 -5.88 -5.95
N GLY A 41 5.84 -6.65 -6.84
CA GLY A 41 6.24 -8.03 -7.08
C GLY A 41 7.71 -8.16 -7.51
N GLU A 42 8.40 -9.20 -7.04
CA GLU A 42 9.85 -9.39 -7.19
C GLU A 42 10.36 -9.20 -8.61
N THR A 43 9.62 -9.68 -9.62
CA THR A 43 10.05 -9.63 -11.03
C THR A 43 9.35 -8.53 -11.83
N THR A 44 8.45 -7.75 -11.22
CA THR A 44 7.56 -6.82 -11.92
C THR A 44 8.32 -5.81 -12.78
N ILE A 45 9.41 -5.24 -12.25
CA ILE A 45 10.23 -4.26 -12.98
C ILE A 45 11.02 -4.94 -14.11
N GLU A 46 11.60 -6.11 -13.85
CA GLU A 46 12.35 -6.88 -14.85
C GLU A 46 11.42 -7.35 -15.99
N ASP A 47 10.23 -7.86 -15.66
CA ASP A 47 9.21 -8.27 -16.61
C ASP A 47 8.78 -7.08 -17.50
N PHE A 48 8.49 -5.92 -16.89
CA PHE A 48 8.16 -4.69 -17.61
C PHE A 48 9.27 -4.26 -18.59
N GLN A 49 10.52 -4.23 -18.12
CA GLN A 49 11.66 -3.89 -18.97
C GLN A 49 11.85 -4.88 -20.12
N SER A 50 11.66 -6.17 -19.86
CA SER A 50 11.77 -7.23 -20.86
C SER A 50 10.68 -7.14 -21.93
N GLU A 51 9.44 -6.82 -21.53
CA GLU A 51 8.30 -6.74 -22.44
C GLU A 51 8.32 -5.46 -23.29
N THR A 52 8.72 -4.34 -22.70
CA THR A 52 8.60 -3.01 -23.33
C THR A 52 9.90 -2.47 -23.92
N GLY A 53 11.05 -2.95 -23.44
CA GLY A 53 12.35 -2.39 -23.74
C GLY A 53 12.62 -1.06 -23.03
N ILE A 54 11.73 -0.58 -22.17
CA ILE A 54 11.91 0.66 -21.38
C ILE A 54 12.82 0.37 -20.20
N SER A 55 13.92 1.12 -20.07
CA SER A 55 14.80 1.02 -18.90
C SER A 55 14.18 1.73 -17.69
N VAL A 56 14.17 1.08 -16.52
CA VAL A 56 13.60 1.63 -15.29
C VAL A 56 14.69 1.94 -14.28
N VAL A 57 14.69 3.17 -13.76
CA VAL A 57 15.36 3.55 -12.52
C VAL A 57 14.31 3.48 -11.43
N TYR A 58 14.53 2.61 -10.45
CA TYR A 58 13.56 2.33 -9.40
C TYR A 58 14.14 2.72 -8.05
N ASP A 59 13.72 3.87 -7.53
CA ASP A 59 14.16 4.42 -6.27
C ASP A 59 13.14 4.15 -5.18
N LEU A 60 13.63 4.01 -3.95
CA LEU A 60 12.83 3.66 -2.78
C LEU A 60 12.80 4.81 -1.78
N TYR A 61 11.70 4.91 -1.04
CA TYR A 61 11.60 5.73 0.16
C TYR A 61 11.13 4.90 1.36
N ALA A 62 11.55 5.32 2.54
CA ALA A 62 11.29 4.61 3.79
C ALA A 62 10.18 5.27 4.64
N SER A 63 9.80 6.52 4.33
CA SER A 63 8.76 7.24 5.07
C SER A 63 7.97 8.18 4.16
N THR A 64 6.73 8.46 4.57
CA THR A 64 5.88 9.47 3.91
C THR A 64 6.54 10.84 3.93
N GLU A 65 7.22 11.20 5.02
CA GLU A 65 7.89 12.49 5.19
C GLU A 65 9.05 12.65 4.20
N GLU A 66 9.84 11.59 3.98
CA GLU A 66 10.92 11.57 2.99
C GLU A 66 10.37 11.81 1.58
N MET A 67 9.35 11.05 1.20
CA MET A 67 8.69 11.19 -0.10
C MET A 67 8.09 12.60 -0.28
N GLN A 68 7.38 13.12 0.74
CA GLN A 68 6.80 14.45 0.70
C GLN A 68 7.85 15.54 0.54
N ALA A 69 8.93 15.50 1.34
CA ALA A 69 10.01 16.46 1.25
C ALA A 69 10.63 16.48 -0.15
N LYS A 70 10.85 15.29 -0.74
CA LYS A 70 11.38 15.14 -2.09
C LYS A 70 10.44 15.73 -3.13
N MET A 71 9.16 15.40 -3.08
CA MET A 71 8.18 15.84 -4.07
C MET A 71 7.90 17.35 -3.98
N LEU A 72 7.83 17.91 -2.76
CA LEU A 72 7.62 19.35 -2.54
C LEU A 72 8.82 20.21 -2.94
N ALA A 73 10.02 19.65 -2.94
CA ALA A 73 11.20 20.36 -3.43
C ALA A 73 11.14 20.65 -4.93
N GLY A 74 10.30 19.91 -5.69
CA GLY A 74 10.16 20.03 -7.14
C GLY A 74 11.38 19.53 -7.92
N SER A 75 11.24 19.42 -9.24
CA SER A 75 12.28 18.92 -10.15
C SER A 75 12.87 17.60 -9.70
N THR A 76 11.99 16.69 -9.32
CA THR A 76 12.34 15.41 -8.66
C THR A 76 13.05 14.45 -9.61
N GLY A 77 12.76 14.58 -10.91
CA GLY A 77 13.22 13.68 -11.95
C GLY A 77 12.44 12.37 -12.04
N TYR A 78 11.40 12.18 -11.23
CA TYR A 78 10.54 11.02 -11.30
C TYR A 78 9.42 11.19 -12.32
N ASP A 79 9.02 10.08 -12.94
CA ASP A 79 7.92 10.02 -13.91
C ASP A 79 6.68 9.38 -13.31
N VAL A 80 6.86 8.45 -12.36
CA VAL A 80 5.79 7.80 -11.60
C VAL A 80 6.18 7.71 -10.14
N VAL A 81 5.24 8.06 -9.26
CA VAL A 81 5.42 8.02 -7.81
C VAL A 81 4.23 7.31 -7.17
N LEU A 82 4.49 6.40 -6.24
CA LEU A 82 3.43 5.85 -5.41
C LEU A 82 3.13 6.83 -4.28
N GLN A 83 1.91 7.31 -4.21
CA GLN A 83 1.44 8.33 -3.27
C GLN A 83 0.42 7.76 -2.31
N ALA A 84 0.64 7.92 -1.01
CA ALA A 84 -0.38 7.59 -0.02
C ALA A 84 -1.60 8.53 -0.16
N GLY A 85 -2.80 7.93 -0.20
CA GLY A 85 -4.04 8.63 -0.52
C GLY A 85 -4.37 9.77 0.43
N LEU A 86 -4.10 9.61 1.74
CA LEU A 86 -4.42 10.63 2.74
C LEU A 86 -3.80 12.00 2.41
N GLN A 87 -2.58 12.04 1.89
CA GLN A 87 -1.88 13.28 1.56
C GLN A 87 -2.14 13.74 0.11
N LEU A 88 -2.68 12.86 -0.75
CA LEU A 88 -2.89 13.18 -2.16
C LEU A 88 -3.65 14.49 -2.39
N PRO A 89 -4.75 14.83 -1.67
CA PRO A 89 -5.47 16.09 -1.88
C PRO A 89 -4.59 17.34 -1.71
N GLN A 90 -3.64 17.34 -0.79
CA GLN A 90 -2.71 18.45 -0.57
C GLN A 90 -1.74 18.59 -1.76
N PHE A 91 -1.24 17.46 -2.28
CA PHE A 91 -0.36 17.43 -3.45
C PHE A 91 -1.07 17.87 -4.73
N LEU A 92 -2.35 17.49 -4.89
CA LEU A 92 -3.17 17.95 -6.01
C LEU A 92 -3.39 19.47 -5.95
N LYS A 93 -3.70 20.00 -4.76
CA LYS A 93 -3.85 21.44 -4.55
C LYS A 93 -2.56 22.21 -4.85
N ALA A 94 -1.41 21.62 -4.55
CA ALA A 94 -0.10 22.19 -4.84
C ALA A 94 0.34 22.02 -6.31
N GLY A 95 -0.45 21.31 -7.15
CA GLY A 95 -0.12 21.08 -8.55
C GLY A 95 1.05 20.12 -8.79
N ILE A 96 1.36 19.26 -7.81
CA ILE A 96 2.49 18.32 -7.87
C ILE A 96 2.20 17.19 -8.88
N TYR A 97 0.96 16.73 -8.98
CA TYR A 97 0.57 15.66 -9.89
C TYR A 97 -0.34 16.19 -10.99
N GLN A 98 -0.17 15.65 -12.19
CA GLN A 98 -1.00 16.00 -13.34
C GLN A 98 -2.24 15.09 -13.43
N GLU A 99 -3.28 15.58 -14.11
CA GLU A 99 -4.45 14.78 -14.47
C GLU A 99 -4.08 13.75 -15.54
N LEU A 100 -4.56 12.52 -15.38
CA LEU A 100 -4.26 11.41 -16.29
C LEU A 100 -5.23 11.38 -17.48
N ASP A 101 -4.69 11.21 -18.68
CA ASP A 101 -5.48 10.88 -19.87
C ASP A 101 -5.87 9.38 -19.83
N ARG A 102 -7.08 9.10 -19.36
CA ARG A 102 -7.59 7.73 -19.25
C ARG A 102 -7.71 6.99 -20.57
N THR A 103 -7.73 7.69 -21.70
CA THR A 103 -7.77 7.04 -23.02
C THR A 103 -6.47 6.26 -23.32
N ARG A 104 -5.41 6.59 -22.59
CA ARG A 104 -4.11 5.91 -22.66
C ARG A 104 -3.99 4.70 -21.72
N LEU A 105 -4.96 4.51 -20.82
CA LEU A 105 -4.98 3.43 -19.83
C LEU A 105 -6.02 2.38 -20.27
N THR A 106 -5.60 1.52 -21.19
CA THR A 106 -6.50 0.53 -21.83
C THR A 106 -7.03 -0.51 -20.84
N ASN A 107 -6.28 -0.76 -19.76
CA ASN A 107 -6.61 -1.69 -18.69
C ASN A 107 -7.40 -1.05 -17.53
N TRP A 108 -7.79 0.23 -17.63
CA TRP A 108 -8.56 0.93 -16.59
C TRP A 108 -9.85 0.22 -16.18
N GLY A 109 -10.53 -0.44 -17.16
CA GLY A 109 -11.77 -1.18 -16.92
C GLY A 109 -11.63 -2.40 -16.02
N ASN A 110 -10.42 -2.83 -15.68
CA ASN A 110 -10.15 -3.92 -14.74
C ASN A 110 -10.33 -3.51 -13.28
N LEU A 111 -10.30 -2.19 -12.97
CA LEU A 111 -10.45 -1.68 -11.60
C LEU A 111 -11.85 -1.96 -11.03
N ASP A 112 -11.91 -2.19 -9.72
CA ASP A 112 -13.15 -2.42 -9.00
C ASP A 112 -13.90 -1.12 -8.77
N ALA A 113 -15.17 -1.08 -9.17
CA ALA A 113 -16.00 0.12 -9.07
C ALA A 113 -16.29 0.54 -7.61
N ALA A 114 -16.40 -0.43 -6.68
CA ALA A 114 -16.59 -0.13 -5.27
C ALA A 114 -15.33 0.48 -4.65
N VAL A 115 -14.16 -0.05 -5.01
CA VAL A 115 -12.87 0.48 -4.59
C VAL A 115 -12.64 1.88 -5.16
N LEU A 116 -12.92 2.09 -6.45
CA LEU A 116 -12.86 3.42 -7.09
C LEU A 116 -13.78 4.43 -6.38
N LYS A 117 -14.97 3.98 -5.94
CA LYS A 117 -15.90 4.85 -5.23
C LYS A 117 -15.38 5.34 -3.88
N ILE A 118 -14.67 4.48 -3.15
CA ILE A 118 -14.03 4.86 -1.89
C ILE A 118 -12.84 5.79 -2.18
N ASN A 119 -12.04 5.49 -3.21
CA ASN A 119 -10.88 6.28 -3.60
C ASN A 119 -11.24 7.72 -4.05
N GLU A 120 -12.48 7.97 -4.51
CA GLU A 120 -12.96 9.32 -4.82
C GLU A 120 -12.82 10.31 -3.63
N GLY A 121 -12.74 9.80 -2.41
CA GLY A 121 -12.48 10.63 -1.24
C GLY A 121 -11.08 11.23 -1.21
N PHE A 122 -10.11 10.60 -1.87
CA PHE A 122 -8.74 11.08 -2.00
C PHE A 122 -8.50 11.77 -3.36
N ASP A 123 -9.04 11.22 -4.42
CA ASP A 123 -8.90 11.74 -5.80
C ASP A 123 -10.28 11.85 -6.45
N ALA A 124 -10.88 13.03 -6.38
CA ALA A 124 -12.22 13.32 -6.90
C ALA A 124 -12.37 12.89 -8.37
N GLY A 125 -13.24 11.91 -8.61
CA GLY A 125 -13.45 11.30 -9.92
C GLY A 125 -12.26 10.43 -10.37
N ASN A 126 -11.34 10.08 -9.51
CA ASN A 126 -10.13 9.26 -9.79
C ASN A 126 -9.34 9.79 -11.00
N ARG A 127 -9.06 11.09 -11.04
CA ARG A 127 -8.51 11.75 -12.24
C ARG A 127 -6.98 11.80 -12.30
N HIS A 128 -6.31 11.73 -11.13
CA HIS A 128 -4.88 12.03 -11.05
C HIS A 128 -4.02 10.81 -10.80
N GLY A 129 -4.62 9.69 -10.41
CA GLY A 129 -3.85 8.50 -10.13
C GLY A 129 -4.57 7.19 -10.44
N VAL A 130 -3.77 6.14 -10.44
CA VAL A 130 -4.20 4.74 -10.57
C VAL A 130 -4.15 4.11 -9.20
N PRO A 131 -5.30 3.78 -8.57
CA PRO A 131 -5.30 3.03 -7.32
C PRO A 131 -4.56 1.70 -7.49
N TYR A 132 -3.62 1.44 -6.58
CA TYR A 132 -2.76 0.26 -6.62
C TYR A 132 -3.17 -0.73 -5.55
N THR A 133 -2.79 -0.47 -4.32
CA THR A 133 -3.13 -1.26 -3.16
C THR A 133 -4.03 -0.46 -2.22
N TRP A 134 -4.79 -1.17 -1.42
CA TRP A 134 -5.67 -0.58 -0.43
C TRP A 134 -5.89 -1.54 0.72
N GLY A 135 -6.39 -1.04 1.82
CA GLY A 135 -6.69 -1.88 2.95
C GLY A 135 -7.37 -1.16 4.10
N THR A 136 -7.44 -1.90 5.20
CA THR A 136 -8.00 -1.43 6.47
C THR A 136 -6.92 -1.40 7.54
N VAL A 137 -7.20 -0.65 8.59
CA VAL A 137 -6.49 -0.75 9.86
C VAL A 137 -7.39 -1.53 10.83
N GLY A 138 -6.82 -2.47 11.55
CA GLY A 138 -7.61 -3.30 12.45
C GLY A 138 -6.79 -3.81 13.63
N ILE A 139 -7.34 -4.80 14.29
CA ILE A 139 -6.66 -5.44 15.42
C ILE A 139 -6.43 -6.91 15.11
N THR A 140 -5.17 -7.31 15.16
CA THR A 140 -4.74 -8.71 15.04
C THR A 140 -4.63 -9.33 16.43
N TYR A 141 -5.28 -10.47 16.61
CA TYR A 141 -5.28 -11.22 17.85
C TYR A 141 -4.67 -12.60 17.68
N ASN A 142 -3.82 -13.01 18.61
CA ASN A 142 -3.56 -14.42 18.85
C ASN A 142 -4.74 -14.98 19.65
N MET A 143 -5.64 -15.66 18.97
CA MET A 143 -6.93 -16.09 19.53
C MET A 143 -6.79 -17.00 20.74
N ASP A 144 -5.78 -17.87 20.76
CA ASP A 144 -5.57 -18.82 21.87
C ASP A 144 -5.18 -18.03 23.13
N MET A 145 -4.22 -17.12 23.01
CA MET A 145 -3.76 -16.29 24.14
C MET A 145 -4.82 -15.31 24.63
N VAL A 146 -5.61 -14.74 23.71
CA VAL A 146 -6.67 -13.76 24.05
C VAL A 146 -7.87 -14.46 24.67
N ASN A 147 -8.32 -15.60 24.12
CA ASN A 147 -9.45 -16.34 24.68
C ASN A 147 -9.17 -16.88 26.08
N GLU A 148 -7.93 -17.22 26.40
CA GLU A 148 -7.53 -17.61 27.76
C GLU A 148 -7.77 -16.48 28.78
N ARG A 149 -7.55 -15.21 28.38
CA ARG A 149 -7.61 -14.03 29.25
C ARG A 149 -8.94 -13.29 29.23
N LEU A 150 -9.58 -13.28 28.08
CA LEU A 150 -10.84 -12.57 27.81
C LEU A 150 -11.84 -13.48 27.07
N PRO A 151 -12.30 -14.56 27.69
CA PRO A 151 -13.23 -15.49 27.03
C PRO A 151 -14.54 -14.78 26.68
N GLY A 152 -14.95 -14.89 25.40
CA GLY A 152 -16.23 -14.35 24.91
C GLY A 152 -16.30 -12.83 24.76
N VAL A 153 -15.17 -12.15 24.80
CA VAL A 153 -15.15 -10.68 24.52
C VAL A 153 -15.48 -10.41 23.06
N ASP A 154 -16.14 -9.29 22.80
CA ASP A 154 -16.42 -8.82 21.44
C ASP A 154 -15.16 -8.23 20.81
N LEU A 155 -14.46 -9.05 20.01
CA LEU A 155 -13.20 -8.66 19.35
C LEU A 155 -13.36 -7.59 18.26
N SER A 156 -14.59 -7.32 17.81
CA SER A 156 -14.88 -6.23 16.88
C SER A 156 -15.05 -4.88 17.58
N SER A 157 -14.89 -4.81 18.89
CA SER A 157 -14.95 -3.58 19.67
C SER A 157 -13.57 -3.18 20.17
N LEU A 158 -13.22 -1.90 20.05
CA LEU A 158 -12.02 -1.36 20.70
C LEU A 158 -12.08 -1.38 22.24
N ASP A 159 -13.21 -1.74 22.82
CA ASP A 159 -13.34 -2.04 24.26
C ASP A 159 -12.33 -3.09 24.72
N VAL A 160 -11.92 -3.98 23.85
CA VAL A 160 -10.87 -4.98 24.15
C VAL A 160 -9.56 -4.31 24.59
N LEU A 161 -9.20 -3.21 23.96
CA LEU A 161 -7.97 -2.48 24.22
C LEU A 161 -8.17 -1.24 25.13
N PHE A 162 -9.28 -0.52 24.94
CA PHE A 162 -9.46 0.80 25.57
C PHE A 162 -10.30 0.79 26.84
N LYS A 163 -10.82 -0.38 27.26
CA LYS A 163 -11.29 -0.56 28.65
C LYS A 163 -10.13 -1.05 29.53
N PRO A 164 -9.75 -0.30 30.57
CA PRO A 164 -8.60 -0.64 31.41
C PRO A 164 -8.63 -2.05 31.99
N GLU A 165 -9.83 -2.53 32.37
CA GLU A 165 -10.01 -3.88 32.90
C GLU A 165 -9.73 -5.01 31.91
N ASN A 166 -9.88 -4.74 30.59
CA ASN A 166 -9.55 -5.67 29.53
C ASN A 166 -8.06 -5.58 29.17
N ALA A 167 -7.54 -4.35 28.97
CA ALA A 167 -6.14 -4.11 28.70
C ALA A 167 -5.22 -4.69 29.79
N ALA A 168 -5.62 -4.55 31.08
CA ALA A 168 -4.89 -5.12 32.20
C ALA A 168 -4.73 -6.65 32.14
N LYS A 169 -5.75 -7.36 31.61
CA LYS A 169 -5.70 -8.81 31.44
C LYS A 169 -4.84 -9.26 30.24
N LEU A 170 -4.60 -8.36 29.29
CA LEU A 170 -3.77 -8.63 28.11
C LEU A 170 -2.30 -8.17 28.32
N ALA A 171 -2.03 -7.44 29.39
CA ALA A 171 -0.73 -6.83 29.62
C ALA A 171 0.41 -7.85 29.75
N ASP A 172 0.14 -9.03 30.32
CA ASP A 172 1.14 -10.08 30.51
C ASP A 172 1.50 -10.81 29.20
N CYS A 173 0.61 -10.79 28.21
CA CYS A 173 0.87 -11.38 26.90
C CYS A 173 1.25 -10.33 25.83
N GLY A 174 1.24 -9.06 26.16
CA GLY A 174 1.75 -7.98 25.33
C GLY A 174 0.74 -7.37 24.34
N ILE A 175 0.70 -6.04 24.33
CA ILE A 175 -0.12 -5.22 23.44
C ILE A 175 0.80 -4.31 22.62
N SER A 176 0.75 -4.38 21.29
CA SER A 176 1.44 -3.47 20.37
C SER A 176 0.44 -2.58 19.65
N LEU A 177 0.70 -1.28 19.63
CA LEU A 177 -0.10 -0.33 18.86
C LEU A 177 0.75 0.31 17.77
N LEU A 178 0.14 0.68 16.64
CA LEU A 178 0.83 1.42 15.59
C LEU A 178 1.30 2.79 16.12
N ASP A 179 2.51 3.17 15.75
CA ASP A 179 2.99 4.55 15.88
C ASP A 179 2.46 5.40 14.72
N SER A 180 1.13 5.49 14.64
CA SER A 180 0.42 6.21 13.58
C SER A 180 -0.84 6.90 14.13
N PRO A 181 -0.78 8.20 14.38
CA PRO A 181 -1.92 8.96 14.90
C PRO A 181 -3.12 8.99 13.95
N THR A 182 -2.90 8.89 12.64
CA THR A 182 -3.97 8.90 11.62
C THR A 182 -4.62 7.52 11.45
N ASP A 183 -4.02 6.47 11.97
CA ASP A 183 -4.59 5.13 12.00
C ASP A 183 -5.25 4.88 13.36
N ILE A 184 -4.49 4.48 14.38
CA ILE A 184 -5.04 4.14 15.69
C ILE A 184 -5.72 5.33 16.37
N GLY A 185 -5.21 6.55 16.20
CA GLY A 185 -5.83 7.74 16.77
C GLY A 185 -7.21 8.00 16.17
N PHE A 186 -7.38 7.86 14.86
CA PHE A 186 -8.69 8.00 14.20
C PHE A 186 -9.66 6.88 14.59
N MET A 187 -9.17 5.64 14.74
CA MET A 187 -9.98 4.54 15.25
C MET A 187 -10.50 4.84 16.67
N VAL A 188 -9.67 5.42 17.54
CA VAL A 188 -10.05 5.80 18.91
C VAL A 188 -11.06 6.96 18.91
N LEU A 189 -10.88 7.97 18.06
CA LEU A 189 -11.88 9.03 17.90
C LEU A 189 -13.22 8.44 17.47
N SER A 190 -13.23 7.55 16.47
CA SER A 190 -14.44 6.87 16.02
C SER A 190 -15.07 6.02 17.13
N TRP A 191 -14.28 5.33 17.95
CA TRP A 191 -14.75 4.58 19.11
C TRP A 191 -15.38 5.47 20.17
N LEU A 192 -14.84 6.70 20.36
CA LEU A 192 -15.42 7.73 21.22
C LEU A 192 -16.68 8.41 20.63
N GLY A 193 -17.11 8.00 19.42
CA GLY A 193 -18.24 8.59 18.71
C GLY A 193 -17.93 9.95 18.07
N ILE A 194 -16.65 10.22 17.81
CA ILE A 194 -16.17 11.48 17.23
C ILE A 194 -15.70 11.20 15.81
N ALA A 195 -16.28 11.90 14.83
CA ALA A 195 -15.80 11.86 13.46
C ALA A 195 -14.43 12.56 13.37
N PRO A 196 -13.34 11.89 12.94
CA PRO A 196 -11.99 12.46 12.97
C PRO A 196 -11.86 13.79 12.25
N GLU A 197 -12.57 13.97 11.12
CA GLU A 197 -12.56 15.20 10.34
C GLU A 197 -13.19 16.40 11.06
N ASN A 198 -13.98 16.17 12.11
CA ASN A 198 -14.64 17.20 12.91
C ASN A 198 -13.98 17.39 14.28
N ALA A 199 -12.91 16.63 14.57
CA ALA A 199 -12.25 16.66 15.88
C ALA A 199 -11.63 18.03 16.16
N GLY A 200 -11.98 18.58 17.32
CA GLY A 200 -11.40 19.81 17.86
C GLY A 200 -10.52 19.55 19.09
N PRO A 201 -9.99 20.61 19.73
CA PRO A 201 -9.05 20.49 20.87
C PRO A 201 -9.58 19.58 21.98
N ALA A 202 -10.85 19.76 22.39
CA ALA A 202 -11.45 18.94 23.44
C ALA A 202 -11.61 17.46 23.07
N ASP A 203 -11.70 17.13 21.78
CA ASP A 203 -11.82 15.77 21.32
C ASP A 203 -10.46 15.06 21.30
N TYR A 204 -9.39 15.77 20.94
CA TYR A 204 -8.02 15.28 21.10
C TYR A 204 -7.66 15.08 22.59
N ASP A 205 -8.14 15.94 23.50
CA ASP A 205 -7.97 15.73 24.94
C ASP A 205 -8.67 14.45 25.42
N LYS A 206 -9.87 14.12 24.90
CA LYS A 206 -10.55 12.85 25.18
C LYS A 206 -9.75 11.65 24.65
N MET A 207 -9.18 11.76 23.46
CA MET A 207 -8.33 10.73 22.89
C MET A 207 -7.10 10.50 23.76
N VAL A 208 -6.39 11.56 24.17
CA VAL A 208 -5.25 11.47 25.11
C VAL A 208 -5.67 10.79 26.41
N ALA A 209 -6.82 11.18 26.98
CA ALA A 209 -7.33 10.57 28.21
C ALA A 209 -7.64 9.07 28.05
N ALA A 210 -8.18 8.65 26.89
CA ALA A 210 -8.43 7.24 26.62
C ALA A 210 -7.13 6.42 26.56
N PHE A 211 -6.11 6.92 25.89
CA PHE A 211 -4.80 6.27 25.86
C PHE A 211 -4.13 6.26 27.23
N ALA A 212 -4.22 7.34 28.01
CA ALA A 212 -3.63 7.42 29.33
C ALA A 212 -4.15 6.33 30.28
N GLN A 213 -5.42 5.91 30.16
CA GLN A 213 -6.00 4.84 30.96
C GLN A 213 -5.35 3.47 30.72
N ILE A 214 -4.85 3.24 29.50
CA ILE A 214 -4.30 1.95 29.09
C ILE A 214 -2.78 1.97 28.88
N ARG A 215 -2.14 3.15 28.90
CA ARG A 215 -0.74 3.35 28.54
C ARG A 215 0.22 2.40 29.26
N GLN A 216 -0.03 2.15 30.55
CA GLN A 216 0.78 1.24 31.37
C GLN A 216 0.70 -0.23 30.93
N TYR A 217 -0.31 -0.61 30.13
CA TYR A 217 -0.53 -1.97 29.63
C TYR A 217 -0.02 -2.14 28.20
N VAL A 218 0.29 -1.04 27.51
CA VAL A 218 0.81 -1.08 26.13
C VAL A 218 2.31 -1.34 26.16
N THR A 219 2.74 -2.41 25.52
CA THR A 219 4.14 -2.83 25.47
C THR A 219 4.95 -1.89 24.56
N THR A 220 4.42 -1.57 23.39
CA THR A 220 5.13 -0.75 22.41
C THR A 220 4.18 0.01 21.48
N PHE A 221 4.68 1.15 20.95
CA PHE A 221 4.18 1.80 19.75
C PHE A 221 5.21 1.59 18.65
N ASP A 222 4.87 0.80 17.64
CA ASP A 222 5.80 0.41 16.58
C ASP A 222 5.05 -0.02 15.31
N ASN A 223 5.64 0.19 14.13
CA ASN A 223 5.01 -0.07 12.85
C ASN A 223 5.49 -1.37 12.16
N THR A 224 6.40 -2.12 12.78
CA THR A 224 7.04 -3.28 12.14
C THR A 224 7.26 -4.46 13.08
N ASN A 225 7.51 -4.22 14.36
CA ASN A 225 7.89 -5.24 15.33
C ASN A 225 6.86 -6.38 15.45
N PHE A 226 5.57 -6.07 15.31
CA PHE A 226 4.50 -7.07 15.38
C PHE A 226 4.61 -8.16 14.30
N LEU A 227 5.27 -7.88 13.16
CA LEU A 227 5.54 -8.87 12.10
C LEU A 227 6.42 -10.03 12.57
N THR A 228 7.14 -9.83 13.66
CA THR A 228 8.00 -10.85 14.29
C THR A 228 7.44 -11.26 15.66
N ALA A 229 6.98 -10.31 16.44
CA ALA A 229 6.52 -10.54 17.80
C ALA A 229 5.23 -11.38 17.87
N LEU A 230 4.29 -11.24 16.92
CA LEU A 230 3.09 -12.09 16.83
C LEU A 230 3.45 -13.55 16.50
N PRO A 231 4.24 -13.85 15.43
CA PRO A 231 4.71 -15.21 15.15
C PRO A 231 5.45 -15.87 16.31
N ASN A 232 6.26 -15.11 17.02
CA ASN A 232 7.04 -15.59 18.17
C ASN A 232 6.21 -15.73 19.46
N LYS A 233 4.93 -15.33 19.46
CA LYS A 233 4.06 -15.30 20.66
C LYS A 233 4.58 -14.36 21.77
N GLU A 234 5.36 -13.33 21.40
CA GLU A 234 5.85 -12.31 22.31
C GLU A 234 4.79 -11.27 22.63
N ILE A 235 3.81 -11.11 21.72
CA ILE A 235 2.61 -10.29 21.91
C ILE A 235 1.37 -11.10 21.51
N CYS A 236 0.24 -10.80 22.12
CA CYS A 236 -1.04 -11.46 21.83
C CYS A 236 -2.01 -10.58 21.07
N VAL A 237 -1.81 -9.27 21.07
CA VAL A 237 -2.65 -8.29 20.40
C VAL A 237 -1.78 -7.24 19.73
N ALA A 238 -2.10 -6.95 18.47
CA ALA A 238 -1.48 -5.84 17.76
C ALA A 238 -2.51 -5.06 16.95
N ASN A 239 -2.42 -3.72 16.98
CA ASN A 239 -3.04 -2.90 15.94
C ASN A 239 -2.15 -2.98 14.71
N THR A 240 -2.71 -3.40 13.55
CA THR A 240 -1.95 -3.66 12.32
C THR A 240 -2.71 -3.16 11.10
N TRP A 241 -2.01 -3.04 9.98
CA TRP A 241 -2.65 -3.01 8.67
C TRP A 241 -3.03 -4.42 8.21
N SER A 242 -4.04 -4.52 7.36
CA SER A 242 -4.58 -5.81 6.91
C SER A 242 -3.57 -6.73 6.21
N GLY A 243 -2.69 -6.17 5.37
CA GLY A 243 -1.64 -6.96 4.71
C GLY A 243 -0.60 -7.48 5.69
N ASP A 244 -0.20 -6.67 6.67
CA ASP A 244 0.79 -7.07 7.67
C ASP A 244 0.29 -8.23 8.56
N TYR A 245 -1.02 -8.29 8.83
CA TYR A 245 -1.61 -9.49 9.42
C TYR A 245 -1.32 -10.73 8.56
N GLY A 246 -1.51 -10.61 7.24
CA GLY A 246 -1.22 -11.69 6.29
C GLY A 246 0.26 -12.09 6.32
N VAL A 247 1.17 -11.12 6.33
CA VAL A 247 2.62 -11.34 6.43
C VAL A 247 2.99 -12.03 7.75
N ALA A 248 2.44 -11.59 8.88
CA ALA A 248 2.71 -12.24 10.17
C ALA A 248 2.23 -13.70 10.20
N LYS A 249 1.07 -13.99 9.59
CA LYS A 249 0.51 -15.33 9.44
C LYS A 249 1.40 -16.23 8.56
N ALA A 250 1.87 -15.69 7.43
CA ALA A 250 2.78 -16.41 6.53
C ALA A 250 4.11 -16.73 7.22
N ARG A 251 4.73 -15.77 7.90
CA ARG A 251 5.97 -15.99 8.68
C ARG A 251 5.83 -17.06 9.76
N ALA A 252 4.70 -17.10 10.45
CA ALA A 252 4.42 -18.16 11.42
C ALA A 252 4.39 -19.55 10.75
N ALA A 253 3.70 -19.66 9.61
CA ALA A 253 3.60 -20.90 8.85
C ALA A 253 4.98 -21.37 8.33
N GLU A 254 5.79 -20.47 7.79
CA GLU A 254 7.17 -20.74 7.33
C GLU A 254 8.07 -21.22 8.48
N ALA A 255 7.91 -20.66 9.67
CA ALA A 255 8.63 -21.07 10.87
C ALA A 255 8.08 -22.36 11.50
N GLY A 256 7.02 -22.98 10.94
CA GLY A 256 6.36 -24.14 11.50
C GLY A 256 5.66 -23.88 12.84
N VAL A 257 5.30 -22.63 13.11
CA VAL A 257 4.60 -22.23 14.33
C VAL A 257 3.09 -22.22 14.06
N GLU A 258 2.36 -23.13 14.73
CA GLU A 258 0.91 -23.08 14.69
C GLU A 258 0.40 -21.88 15.48
N LEU A 259 -0.28 -20.98 14.78
CA LEU A 259 -0.90 -19.78 15.32
C LEU A 259 -2.33 -19.64 14.82
N ASN A 260 -3.22 -19.34 15.74
CA ASN A 260 -4.58 -18.93 15.44
C ASN A 260 -4.66 -17.40 15.45
N LEU A 261 -4.07 -16.77 14.42
CA LEU A 261 -4.18 -15.32 14.23
C LEU A 261 -5.51 -15.01 13.54
N GLN A 262 -6.21 -14.01 14.05
CA GLN A 262 -7.40 -13.43 13.43
C GLN A 262 -7.33 -11.91 13.45
N TYR A 263 -7.85 -11.31 12.40
CA TYR A 263 -7.89 -9.87 12.23
C TYR A 263 -9.34 -9.37 12.26
N PHE A 264 -9.58 -8.29 12.98
CA PHE A 264 -10.91 -7.71 13.11
C PHE A 264 -10.88 -6.21 12.80
N VAL A 265 -11.78 -5.81 11.91
CA VAL A 265 -12.09 -4.41 11.67
C VAL A 265 -13.11 -3.96 12.72
N PRO A 266 -12.82 -2.90 13.50
CA PRO A 266 -13.75 -2.40 14.49
C PRO A 266 -15.11 -1.99 13.90
N LYS A 267 -16.17 -2.34 14.64
CA LYS A 267 -17.55 -2.03 14.24
C LYS A 267 -17.87 -0.54 14.24
N THR A 268 -17.08 0.28 14.90
CA THR A 268 -17.19 1.74 14.92
C THR A 268 -16.67 2.41 13.66
N GLY A 269 -16.12 1.63 12.73
CA GLY A 269 -15.54 2.11 11.49
C GLY A 269 -14.02 2.31 11.57
N VAL A 270 -13.39 2.31 10.43
CA VAL A 270 -11.94 2.49 10.29
C VAL A 270 -11.61 3.37 9.10
N PRO A 271 -10.49 4.10 9.15
CA PRO A 271 -10.01 4.81 7.97
C PRO A 271 -9.63 3.79 6.88
N ALA A 272 -10.11 4.04 5.66
CA ALA A 272 -9.57 3.40 4.47
C ALA A 272 -8.24 4.05 4.13
N TRP A 273 -7.27 3.25 3.75
CA TRP A 273 -6.05 3.76 3.14
C TRP A 273 -5.90 3.21 1.73
N PHE A 274 -5.27 4.02 0.89
CA PHE A 274 -4.95 3.68 -0.50
C PHE A 274 -3.54 4.14 -0.80
N ASP A 275 -2.84 3.36 -1.61
CA ASP A 275 -1.65 3.81 -2.30
C ASP A 275 -1.93 3.91 -3.80
N ILE A 276 -1.56 5.03 -4.38
CA ILE A 276 -2.04 5.48 -5.67
C ILE A 276 -0.84 5.85 -6.53
N TRP A 277 -0.69 5.21 -7.68
CA TRP A 277 0.32 5.60 -8.67
C TRP A 277 -0.04 6.92 -9.29
N CYS A 278 0.78 7.93 -9.09
CA CYS A 278 0.61 9.28 -9.63
C CYS A 278 1.74 9.65 -10.58
N MET A 279 1.44 10.54 -11.53
CA MET A 279 2.41 11.09 -12.45
C MET A 279 2.72 12.53 -12.03
N PRO A 280 3.97 12.87 -11.66
CA PRO A 280 4.37 14.26 -11.38
C PRO A 280 4.09 15.19 -12.58
N SER A 281 3.75 16.43 -12.29
CA SER A 281 3.48 17.43 -13.34
C SER A 281 4.73 17.82 -14.13
N ASP A 282 5.92 17.57 -13.58
CA ASP A 282 7.22 17.79 -14.22
C ASP A 282 7.84 16.50 -14.83
N ALA A 283 7.08 15.39 -14.90
CA ALA A 283 7.52 14.12 -15.52
C ALA A 283 8.00 14.34 -16.95
N GLN A 284 9.19 13.82 -17.27
CA GLN A 284 9.82 13.99 -18.57
C GLN A 284 9.52 12.85 -19.54
N ASN A 285 9.27 11.63 -19.02
CA ASN A 285 9.08 10.43 -19.81
C ASN A 285 7.61 9.98 -19.76
N THR A 286 6.67 10.86 -20.10
CA THR A 286 5.22 10.64 -19.97
C THR A 286 4.73 9.39 -20.73
N ASP A 287 5.29 9.10 -21.91
CA ASP A 287 4.90 7.91 -22.68
C ASP A 287 5.31 6.62 -21.96
N SER A 288 6.51 6.58 -21.38
CA SER A 288 6.97 5.46 -20.55
C SER A 288 6.15 5.33 -19.26
N ALA A 289 5.77 6.48 -18.65
CA ALA A 289 4.93 6.50 -17.47
C ALA A 289 3.54 5.90 -17.73
N TYR A 290 2.88 6.28 -18.82
CA TYR A 290 1.61 5.67 -19.20
C TYR A 290 1.73 4.16 -19.51
N ALA A 291 2.82 3.75 -20.19
CA ALA A 291 3.07 2.34 -20.43
C ALA A 291 3.19 1.55 -19.13
N PHE A 292 3.88 2.11 -18.12
CA PHE A 292 4.00 1.50 -16.80
C PHE A 292 2.68 1.49 -16.03
N LEU A 293 1.94 2.61 -16.01
CA LEU A 293 0.64 2.68 -15.35
C LEU A 293 -0.36 1.68 -15.95
N ASP A 294 -0.40 1.55 -17.29
CA ASP A 294 -1.28 0.58 -17.95
C ASP A 294 -0.82 -0.86 -17.72
N TYR A 295 0.50 -1.10 -17.64
CA TYR A 295 1.07 -2.39 -17.27
C TYR A 295 0.67 -2.80 -15.85
N MET A 296 0.74 -1.89 -14.87
CA MET A 296 0.32 -2.14 -13.48
C MET A 296 -1.19 -2.36 -13.33
N LEU A 297 -1.99 -1.98 -14.34
CA LEU A 297 -3.44 -2.27 -14.40
C LEU A 297 -3.74 -3.65 -14.99
N ARG A 298 -2.75 -4.41 -15.44
CA ARG A 298 -2.95 -5.79 -15.93
C ARG A 298 -3.22 -6.72 -14.75
N PRO A 299 -4.25 -7.59 -14.86
CA PRO A 299 -4.61 -8.51 -13.78
C PRO A 299 -3.49 -9.47 -13.36
N ASP A 300 -2.74 -10.01 -14.33
CA ASP A 300 -1.64 -10.93 -14.12
C ASP A 300 -0.42 -10.28 -13.45
N VAL A 301 -0.22 -8.99 -13.64
CA VAL A 301 0.86 -8.21 -13.04
C VAL A 301 0.53 -7.87 -11.59
N VAL A 302 -0.64 -7.24 -11.36
CA VAL A 302 -0.99 -6.78 -10.02
C VAL A 302 -1.33 -7.92 -9.06
N ALA A 303 -1.78 -9.08 -9.57
CA ALA A 303 -1.95 -10.28 -8.75
C ALA A 303 -0.63 -10.74 -8.12
N LYS A 304 0.46 -10.79 -8.90
CA LYS A 304 1.81 -11.10 -8.39
C LYS A 304 2.27 -10.09 -7.32
N CYS A 305 1.90 -8.81 -7.49
CA CYS A 305 2.20 -7.80 -6.49
C CYS A 305 1.44 -8.05 -5.19
N THR A 306 0.15 -8.43 -5.26
CA THR A 306 -0.64 -8.81 -4.08
C THR A 306 -0.08 -10.06 -3.41
N ASP A 307 0.29 -11.08 -4.18
CA ASP A 307 0.87 -12.32 -3.62
C ASP A 307 2.18 -12.05 -2.88
N TYR A 308 2.97 -11.08 -3.35
CA TYR A 308 4.22 -10.69 -2.69
C TYR A 308 4.01 -9.79 -1.47
N THR A 309 3.15 -8.78 -1.59
CA THR A 309 2.97 -7.75 -0.54
C THR A 309 1.95 -8.13 0.53
N GLY A 310 1.04 -9.07 0.24
CA GLY A 310 -0.07 -9.44 1.11
C GLY A 310 -1.23 -8.44 1.13
N TYR A 311 -1.17 -7.34 0.36
CA TYR A 311 -2.23 -6.32 0.34
C TYR A 311 -3.21 -6.50 -0.80
N ALA A 312 -4.49 -6.19 -0.54
CA ALA A 312 -5.50 -6.17 -1.59
C ALA A 312 -5.14 -5.13 -2.66
N ASN A 313 -5.33 -5.49 -3.91
CA ASN A 313 -5.21 -4.57 -5.04
C ASN A 313 -6.57 -4.02 -5.47
N ALA A 314 -6.55 -2.92 -6.21
CA ALA A 314 -7.76 -2.26 -6.69
C ALA A 314 -8.36 -2.90 -7.97
N ASN A 315 -7.77 -3.98 -8.49
CA ASN A 315 -8.12 -4.59 -9.77
C ASN A 315 -9.01 -5.82 -9.56
N ARG A 316 -10.32 -5.68 -9.86
CA ARG A 316 -11.28 -6.78 -9.69
C ARG A 316 -10.94 -8.00 -10.56
N ALA A 317 -10.40 -7.77 -11.75
CA ALA A 317 -10.07 -8.87 -12.67
C ALA A 317 -8.86 -9.70 -12.15
N ALA A 318 -8.03 -9.13 -11.27
CA ALA A 318 -6.90 -9.82 -10.67
C ALA A 318 -7.29 -10.77 -9.54
N THR A 319 -8.42 -10.57 -8.87
CA THR A 319 -8.81 -11.34 -7.67
C THR A 319 -8.79 -12.87 -7.91
N ALA A 320 -9.19 -13.32 -9.10
CA ALA A 320 -9.18 -14.74 -9.45
C ALA A 320 -7.76 -15.30 -9.72
N LEU A 321 -6.76 -14.44 -9.85
CA LEU A 321 -5.35 -14.79 -10.11
C LEU A 321 -4.48 -14.71 -8.86
N VAL A 322 -4.96 -14.02 -7.81
CA VAL A 322 -4.31 -13.92 -6.51
C VAL A 322 -4.38 -15.25 -5.79
N ASP A 323 -3.33 -15.58 -5.01
CA ASP A 323 -3.31 -16.78 -4.17
C ASP A 323 -4.62 -16.91 -3.37
N PRO A 324 -5.32 -18.05 -3.44
CA PRO A 324 -6.55 -18.27 -2.68
C PRO A 324 -6.41 -18.06 -1.16
N ALA A 325 -5.22 -18.26 -0.58
CA ALA A 325 -4.96 -18.00 0.83
C ALA A 325 -5.05 -16.51 1.18
N ILE A 326 -4.83 -15.61 0.19
CA ILE A 326 -4.93 -14.16 0.32
C ILE A 326 -6.32 -13.70 -0.13
N SER A 327 -6.74 -14.10 -1.34
CA SER A 327 -7.99 -13.60 -1.94
C SER A 327 -9.27 -14.05 -1.23
N SER A 328 -9.23 -15.16 -0.48
CA SER A 328 -10.34 -15.63 0.35
C SER A 328 -10.28 -15.17 1.81
N ASP A 329 -9.22 -14.48 2.22
CA ASP A 329 -9.09 -13.98 3.59
C ASP A 329 -9.89 -12.67 3.75
N PRO A 330 -10.95 -12.63 4.57
CA PRO A 330 -11.77 -11.43 4.76
C PRO A 330 -11.05 -10.28 5.47
N ALA A 331 -9.89 -10.54 6.05
CA ALA A 331 -9.00 -9.51 6.58
C ALA A 331 -8.39 -8.67 5.47
N ILE A 332 -8.07 -9.31 4.34
CA ILE A 332 -7.40 -8.69 3.19
C ILE A 332 -8.43 -8.23 2.17
N TYR A 333 -9.39 -9.10 1.82
CA TYR A 333 -10.51 -8.78 0.92
C TYR A 333 -11.82 -8.78 1.73
N PRO A 334 -12.13 -7.68 2.40
CA PRO A 334 -13.28 -7.59 3.29
C PRO A 334 -14.61 -7.69 2.53
N ASP A 335 -15.62 -8.20 3.22
CA ASP A 335 -16.97 -8.28 2.70
C ASP A 335 -17.65 -6.90 2.55
N ALA A 336 -18.78 -6.88 1.85
CA ALA A 336 -19.52 -5.64 1.60
C ALA A 336 -19.91 -4.90 2.91
N GLN A 337 -20.23 -5.63 3.98
CA GLN A 337 -20.60 -5.03 5.26
C GLN A 337 -19.39 -4.33 5.93
N THR A 338 -18.21 -4.88 5.78
CA THR A 338 -16.97 -4.27 6.27
C THR A 338 -16.60 -3.07 5.43
N LEU A 339 -16.75 -3.14 4.10
CA LEU A 339 -16.52 -2.00 3.20
C LEU A 339 -17.43 -0.81 3.53
N GLU A 340 -18.70 -1.04 3.91
CA GLU A 340 -19.61 0.03 4.35
C GLU A 340 -19.17 0.75 5.63
N ARG A 341 -18.34 0.11 6.46
CA ARG A 341 -17.78 0.70 7.69
C ARG A 341 -16.47 1.45 7.46
N MET A 342 -15.88 1.32 6.29
CA MET A 342 -14.69 2.09 5.92
C MET A 342 -15.10 3.52 5.57
N TYR A 343 -14.30 4.46 6.01
CA TYR A 343 -14.46 5.86 5.63
C TYR A 343 -13.14 6.41 5.08
N THR A 344 -13.25 7.33 4.14
CA THR A 344 -12.10 8.08 3.64
C THR A 344 -11.84 9.26 4.58
N PRO A 345 -10.70 9.31 5.27
CA PRO A 345 -10.35 10.48 6.07
C PRO A 345 -10.31 11.73 5.19
N LYS A 346 -10.93 12.80 5.64
CA LYS A 346 -10.81 14.08 4.95
C LYS A 346 -9.46 14.73 5.27
N PRO A 347 -8.91 15.51 4.34
CA PRO A 347 -7.70 16.27 4.61
C PRO A 347 -7.88 17.13 5.87
N MET A 348 -6.89 17.05 6.74
CA MET A 348 -6.86 17.86 7.96
C MET A 348 -6.46 19.30 7.63
N THR A 349 -6.94 20.25 8.42
CA THR A 349 -6.39 21.60 8.45
C THR A 349 -5.03 21.60 9.17
N GLU A 350 -4.17 22.58 8.90
CA GLU A 350 -2.89 22.73 9.61
C GLU A 350 -3.06 22.79 11.14
N GLU A 351 -4.17 23.36 11.60
CA GLU A 351 -4.50 23.37 13.04
C GLU A 351 -4.79 21.98 13.56
N GLN A 352 -5.58 21.18 12.85
CA GLN A 352 -5.88 19.78 13.22
C GLN A 352 -4.62 18.91 13.22
N GLU A 353 -3.76 19.04 12.22
CA GLU A 353 -2.47 18.34 12.15
C GLU A 353 -1.60 18.65 13.35
N ARG A 354 -1.48 19.94 13.69
CA ARG A 354 -0.72 20.38 14.86
C ARG A 354 -1.31 19.84 16.17
N LEU A 355 -2.64 19.87 16.31
CA LEU A 355 -3.32 19.34 17.49
C LEU A 355 -3.12 17.82 17.63
N LEU A 356 -3.29 17.08 16.55
CA LEU A 356 -3.09 15.64 16.50
C LEU A 356 -1.64 15.26 16.84
N THR A 357 -0.67 15.93 16.22
CA THR A 357 0.77 15.73 16.51
C THR A 357 1.10 15.97 17.98
N ARG A 358 0.55 17.05 18.55
CA ARG A 358 0.74 17.36 19.99
C ARG A 358 0.11 16.29 20.89
N ALA A 359 -1.11 15.90 20.60
CA ALA A 359 -1.83 14.85 21.33
C ALA A 359 -1.05 13.53 21.27
N TRP A 360 -0.55 13.17 20.07
CA TRP A 360 0.24 11.96 19.88
C TRP A 360 1.55 11.96 20.67
N ALA A 361 2.25 13.08 20.67
CA ALA A 361 3.45 13.25 21.50
C ALA A 361 3.15 13.05 23.00
N GLN A 362 2.03 13.55 23.49
CA GLN A 362 1.58 13.34 24.86
C GLN A 362 1.27 11.87 25.15
N ILE A 363 0.56 11.18 24.24
CA ILE A 363 0.23 9.75 24.37
C ILE A 363 1.50 8.90 24.48
N LYS A 364 2.52 9.20 23.66
CA LYS A 364 3.78 8.43 23.69
C LYS A 364 4.63 8.71 24.91
N ALA A 365 4.56 9.92 25.45
CA ALA A 365 5.33 10.28 26.64
C ALA A 365 4.80 9.64 27.94
N GLY A 366 3.55 9.20 27.98
CA GLY A 366 2.87 8.56 29.12
C GLY A 366 2.17 9.57 29.97
#